data_89b4a2cf7bc4accfa17c9080f873302d
#
_entry.id   89b4a2cf7bc4accfa17c9080f873302d
#
_cell.length_a   1.000
_cell.length_b   1.000
_cell.length_c   1.000
_cell.angle_alpha   90.00
_cell.angle_beta   90.00
_cell.angle_gamma   90.00
#
_symmetry.space_group_name_H-M   'P 1'
#
loop_
_entity.id
_entity.type
_entity.pdbx_description
1 polymer ?
#
loop_
_entity_poly.entity_id
_entity_poly.type
_entity_poly.pdbx_seq_one_letter_code
_entity_poly.pdbx_strand_id
1 'polypeptide(L)'
;MYALGREDGNDKMWGAMLRYASGGFIVGAAYTRDNFSTAVLARQALLIKTQYNTGSFTYAANYGIGKDDTSLAQNRPLELVVLYAPTERWRVGGGLGYAWARNASGQKARIEQPFVGVKYLLSQRTELYTIAAHVKTSDPTVVPASFGPSGGALAVSSSDAMSGLRLGMVHNF
;
A
#
# COMPACT_ATOMS: atom_id res chain seq x y z
N MET A 1 19.31 7.05 0.04
CA MET A 1 18.87 7.99 1.10
C MET A 1 18.88 7.23 2.41
N TYR A 2 19.54 7.75 3.41
CA TYR A 2 19.61 7.22 4.77
C TYR A 2 18.74 8.11 5.64
N ALA A 3 17.79 7.58 6.37
CA ALA A 3 17.01 8.33 7.35
C ALA A 3 17.31 7.75 8.74
N LEU A 4 17.95 8.54 9.59
CA LEU A 4 18.03 8.25 11.02
C LEU A 4 16.80 8.87 11.67
N GLY A 5 15.99 8.06 12.31
CA GLY A 5 14.85 8.52 13.08
C GLY A 5 15.28 9.16 14.40
N ARG A 6 14.36 9.90 15.02
CA ARG A 6 14.52 10.58 16.29
C ARG A 6 14.86 9.59 17.40
N GLU A 7 15.94 9.85 18.12
CA GLU A 7 16.30 9.13 19.34
C GLU A 7 15.73 9.88 20.56
N ASP A 8 14.49 9.58 20.93
CA ASP A 8 13.96 9.94 22.24
C ASP A 8 13.83 8.67 23.08
N GLY A 9 14.70 8.54 24.06
CA GLY A 9 14.71 7.38 24.94
C GLY A 9 15.13 6.08 24.26
N ASN A 10 14.33 5.04 24.38
CA ASN A 10 14.64 3.70 23.83
C ASN A 10 14.03 3.41 22.46
N ASP A 11 13.29 4.35 21.85
CA ASP A 11 12.66 4.17 20.56
C ASP A 11 13.65 4.46 19.43
N LYS A 12 13.99 3.45 18.66
CA LYS A 12 14.94 3.55 17.55
C LYS A 12 14.28 3.12 16.25
N MET A 13 14.32 3.99 15.26
CA MET A 13 13.89 3.69 13.89
C MET A 13 15.07 3.89 12.94
N TRP A 14 15.29 2.95 12.06
CA TRP A 14 16.21 3.11 10.95
C TRP A 14 15.66 2.49 9.67
N GLY A 15 16.11 3.00 8.54
CA GLY A 15 15.69 2.49 7.26
C GLY A 15 16.69 2.83 6.15
N ALA A 16 16.64 2.04 5.10
CA ALA A 16 17.43 2.24 3.89
C ALA A 16 16.55 2.07 2.66
N MET A 17 16.84 2.84 1.60
CA MET A 17 16.14 2.76 0.34
C MET A 17 17.15 2.79 -0.82
N LEU A 18 16.94 1.91 -1.79
CA LEU A 18 17.65 1.89 -3.07
C LEU A 18 16.63 2.06 -4.20
N ARG A 19 16.97 2.87 -5.20
CA ARG A 19 16.17 3.05 -6.41
C ARG A 19 17.06 3.07 -7.63
N TYR A 20 16.69 2.31 -8.65
CA TYR A 20 17.29 2.31 -9.97
C TYR A 20 16.25 2.69 -11.02
N ALA A 21 16.61 3.49 -12.00
CA ALA A 21 15.73 3.89 -13.10
C ALA A 21 16.52 3.93 -14.41
N SER A 22 16.01 3.29 -15.46
CA SER A 22 16.57 3.26 -16.80
C SER A 22 15.52 2.88 -17.84
N GLY A 23 15.48 3.57 -18.98
CA GLY A 23 14.66 3.21 -20.14
C GLY A 23 13.15 3.04 -19.85
N GLY A 24 12.56 3.88 -18.98
CA GLY A 24 11.15 3.75 -18.56
C GLY A 24 10.93 2.73 -17.45
N PHE A 25 11.95 1.94 -17.10
CA PHE A 25 11.90 0.96 -16.02
C PHE A 25 12.40 1.57 -14.70
N ILE A 26 11.70 1.31 -13.62
CA ILE A 26 12.05 1.75 -12.27
C ILE A 26 11.94 0.55 -11.34
N VAL A 27 12.98 0.32 -10.55
CA VAL A 27 12.98 -0.66 -9.45
C VAL A 27 13.40 0.05 -8.18
N GLY A 28 12.73 -0.24 -7.09
CA GLY A 28 13.08 0.26 -5.78
C GLY A 28 12.94 -0.82 -4.72
N ALA A 29 13.79 -0.77 -3.71
CA ALA A 29 13.66 -1.57 -2.50
C ALA A 29 13.83 -0.64 -1.30
N ALA A 30 12.99 -0.81 -0.29
CA ALA A 30 13.07 -0.09 0.97
C ALA A 30 12.95 -1.06 2.13
N TYR A 31 13.77 -0.86 3.15
CA TYR A 31 13.71 -1.61 4.40
C TYR A 31 13.62 -0.63 5.56
N THR A 32 12.75 -0.92 6.51
CA THR A 32 12.64 -0.20 7.78
C THR A 32 12.62 -1.16 8.96
N ARG A 33 13.17 -0.70 10.07
CA ARG A 33 13.07 -1.39 11.35
C ARG A 33 12.80 -0.38 12.45
N ASP A 34 11.74 -0.61 13.17
CA ASP A 34 11.29 0.21 14.30
C ASP A 34 11.38 -0.63 15.57
N ASN A 35 12.09 -0.12 16.58
CA ASN A 35 12.12 -0.71 17.91
C ASN A 35 11.42 0.27 18.85
N PHE A 36 10.30 -0.12 19.46
CA PHE A 36 9.57 0.67 20.43
C PHE A 36 9.83 0.14 21.83
N SER A 37 10.34 0.99 22.72
CA SER A 37 10.72 0.61 24.09
C SER A 37 9.54 0.32 25.01
N THR A 38 8.41 1.01 24.77
CA THR A 38 7.25 0.95 25.66
C THR A 38 6.41 -0.31 25.53
N ALA A 39 6.62 -1.11 24.47
CA ALA A 39 5.81 -2.29 24.19
C ALA A 39 6.60 -3.52 23.75
N VAL A 40 7.93 -3.49 23.79
CA VAL A 40 8.78 -4.59 23.25
C VAL A 40 8.40 -4.95 21.81
N LEU A 41 7.96 -3.96 21.02
CA LEU A 41 7.51 -4.16 19.64
C LEU A 41 8.65 -3.81 18.68
N ALA A 42 9.28 -4.81 18.12
CA ALA A 42 10.17 -4.63 16.98
C ALA A 42 9.40 -4.93 15.68
N ARG A 43 9.25 -3.94 14.84
CA ARG A 43 8.60 -4.07 13.52
C ARG A 43 9.64 -3.97 12.42
N GLN A 44 9.51 -4.85 11.45
CA GLN A 44 10.34 -4.84 10.26
C GLN A 44 9.45 -4.77 9.03
N ALA A 45 9.83 -3.97 8.05
CA ALA A 45 9.16 -3.92 6.76
C ALA A 45 10.17 -3.90 5.63
N LEU A 46 9.96 -4.75 4.64
CA LEU A 46 10.62 -4.73 3.33
C LEU A 46 9.57 -4.43 2.28
N LEU A 47 9.84 -3.47 1.41
CA LEU A 47 9.03 -3.16 0.25
C LEU A 47 9.89 -3.23 -1.01
N ILE A 48 9.41 -3.93 -2.02
CA ILE A 48 9.98 -3.94 -3.37
C ILE A 48 8.93 -3.36 -4.31
N LYS A 49 9.32 -2.41 -5.12
CA LYS A 49 8.49 -1.77 -6.13
C LYS A 49 9.14 -1.90 -7.49
N THR A 50 8.37 -2.30 -8.50
CA THR A 50 8.75 -2.24 -9.90
C THR A 50 7.73 -1.44 -10.67
N GLN A 51 8.20 -0.69 -11.67
CA GLN A 51 7.34 0.08 -12.56
C GLN A 51 7.95 0.11 -13.95
N TYR A 52 7.11 -0.01 -14.95
CA TYR A 52 7.48 0.15 -16.36
C TYR A 52 6.54 1.13 -17.06
N ASN A 53 7.10 2.16 -17.65
CA ASN A 53 6.37 3.18 -18.39
C ASN A 53 6.62 2.98 -19.88
N THR A 54 5.56 2.85 -20.66
CA THR A 54 5.64 2.71 -22.13
C THR A 54 4.48 3.45 -22.79
N GLY A 55 4.81 4.52 -23.54
CA GLY A 55 3.81 5.39 -24.14
C GLY A 55 2.83 5.91 -23.09
N SER A 56 1.54 5.66 -23.32
CA SER A 56 0.46 6.07 -22.41
C SER A 56 0.21 5.09 -21.26
N PHE A 57 0.96 3.99 -21.16
CA PHE A 57 0.76 2.96 -20.14
C PHE A 57 1.84 3.00 -19.06
N THR A 58 1.41 2.73 -17.84
CA THR A 58 2.29 2.42 -16.70
C THR A 58 1.84 1.10 -16.09
N TYR A 59 2.76 0.17 -15.96
CA TYR A 59 2.60 -1.10 -15.26
C TYR A 59 3.39 -1.03 -13.97
N ALA A 60 2.80 -1.40 -12.85
CA ALA A 60 3.49 -1.44 -11.58
C ALA A 60 3.18 -2.71 -10.80
N ALA A 61 4.18 -3.19 -10.06
CA ALA A 61 4.02 -4.24 -9.09
C ALA A 61 4.74 -3.84 -7.80
N ASN A 62 4.05 -4.00 -6.68
CA ASN A 62 4.58 -3.75 -5.34
C ASN A 62 4.46 -5.04 -4.53
N TYR A 63 5.54 -5.43 -3.86
CA TYR A 63 5.53 -6.55 -2.93
C TYR A 63 6.13 -6.12 -1.60
N GLY A 64 5.47 -6.49 -0.52
CA GLY A 64 5.92 -6.16 0.82
C GLY A 64 6.03 -7.38 1.73
N ILE A 65 6.84 -7.23 2.77
CA ILE A 65 6.87 -8.15 3.90
C ILE A 65 6.91 -7.28 5.15
N GLY A 66 5.86 -7.35 5.95
CA GLY A 66 5.81 -6.76 7.29
C GLY A 66 5.84 -7.87 8.35
N LYS A 67 6.66 -7.70 9.36
CA LYS A 67 6.75 -8.61 10.50
C LYS A 67 6.77 -7.82 11.79
N ASP A 68 6.11 -8.35 12.78
CA ASP A 68 6.21 -7.93 14.16
C ASP A 68 6.92 -9.03 14.92
N ASP A 69 8.12 -8.75 15.42
CA ASP A 69 8.98 -9.75 16.04
C ASP A 69 8.44 -10.19 17.41
N THR A 70 7.57 -9.38 18.03
CA THR A 70 7.01 -9.68 19.34
C THR A 70 5.73 -10.50 19.26
N SER A 71 4.79 -10.07 18.42
CA SER A 71 3.50 -10.75 18.25
C SER A 71 3.55 -11.88 17.23
N LEU A 72 4.66 -12.03 16.48
CA LEU A 72 4.82 -12.94 15.36
C LEU A 72 3.81 -12.71 14.24
N ALA A 73 3.09 -11.61 14.27
CA ALA A 73 2.18 -11.20 13.22
C ALA A 73 2.97 -10.88 11.93
N GLN A 74 2.42 -11.26 10.80
CA GLN A 74 3.04 -11.04 9.49
C GLN A 74 2.00 -10.57 8.49
N ASN A 75 2.44 -9.70 7.57
CA ASN A 75 1.68 -9.29 6.42
C ASN A 75 2.57 -9.29 5.17
N ARG A 76 2.07 -9.86 4.08
CA ARG A 76 2.77 -9.93 2.79
C ARG A 76 1.85 -9.42 1.69
N PRO A 77 1.75 -8.10 1.49
CA PRO A 77 0.98 -7.52 0.41
C PRO A 77 1.69 -7.69 -0.95
N LEU A 78 0.91 -7.98 -1.97
CA LEU A 78 1.24 -7.89 -3.37
C LEU A 78 0.21 -6.98 -4.05
N GLU A 79 0.64 -6.03 -4.82
CA GLU A 79 -0.23 -5.16 -5.61
C GLU A 79 0.25 -5.11 -7.05
N LEU A 80 -0.67 -5.31 -7.97
CA LEU A 80 -0.47 -5.19 -9.41
C LEU A 80 -1.35 -4.07 -9.93
N VAL A 81 -0.78 -3.15 -10.70
CA VAL A 81 -1.48 -1.94 -11.18
C VAL A 81 -1.18 -1.72 -12.66
N VAL A 82 -2.21 -1.37 -13.40
CA VAL A 82 -2.09 -0.84 -14.76
C VAL A 82 -2.76 0.53 -14.79
N LEU A 83 -2.04 1.52 -15.28
CA LEU A 83 -2.54 2.87 -15.52
C LEU A 83 -2.47 3.17 -17.03
N TYR A 84 -3.50 3.80 -17.54
CA TYR A 84 -3.59 4.31 -18.90
C TYR A 84 -3.88 5.81 -18.88
N ALA A 85 -3.05 6.59 -19.56
CA ALA A 85 -3.18 8.03 -19.70
C ALA A 85 -3.51 8.38 -21.17
N PRO A 86 -4.80 8.31 -21.60
CA PRO A 86 -5.20 8.60 -22.98
C PRO A 86 -4.91 10.05 -23.39
N THR A 87 -4.87 10.94 -22.43
CA THR A 87 -4.55 12.36 -22.60
C THR A 87 -3.74 12.85 -21.40
N GLU A 88 -3.23 14.07 -21.47
CA GLU A 88 -2.55 14.71 -20.33
C GLU A 88 -3.46 14.89 -19.11
N ARG A 89 -4.77 15.00 -19.30
CA ARG A 89 -5.75 15.26 -18.24
C ARG A 89 -6.38 14.01 -17.66
N TRP A 90 -6.50 12.92 -18.42
CA TRP A 90 -7.18 11.71 -17.98
C TRP A 90 -6.19 10.62 -17.62
N ARG A 91 -6.41 10.00 -16.51
CA ARG A 91 -5.74 8.77 -16.08
C ARG A 91 -6.77 7.78 -15.59
N VAL A 92 -6.80 6.62 -16.22
CA VAL A 92 -7.68 5.52 -15.89
C VAL A 92 -6.79 4.35 -15.47
N GLY A 93 -7.15 3.66 -14.43
CA GLY A 93 -6.36 2.53 -14.01
C GLY A 93 -7.12 1.56 -13.14
N GLY A 94 -6.54 0.41 -12.97
CA GLY A 94 -7.05 -0.60 -12.09
C GLY A 94 -5.95 -1.55 -11.66
N GLY A 95 -6.29 -2.40 -10.73
CA GLY A 95 -5.33 -3.34 -10.20
C GLY A 95 -5.96 -4.37 -9.29
N LEU A 96 -5.08 -5.20 -8.77
CA LEU A 96 -5.40 -6.25 -7.83
C LEU A 96 -4.44 -6.16 -6.64
N GLY A 97 -4.97 -5.87 -5.47
CA GLY A 97 -4.30 -6.06 -4.21
C GLY A 97 -4.53 -7.48 -3.70
N TYR A 98 -3.48 -8.10 -3.21
CA TYR A 98 -3.51 -9.41 -2.59
C TYR A 98 -2.62 -9.40 -1.35
N ALA A 99 -3.08 -9.91 -0.23
CA ALA A 99 -2.27 -10.00 0.96
C ALA A 99 -2.46 -11.32 1.69
N TRP A 100 -1.35 -11.86 2.19
CA TRP A 100 -1.33 -12.96 3.16
C TRP A 100 -1.04 -12.37 4.52
N ALA A 101 -1.96 -12.55 5.44
CA ALA A 101 -1.81 -12.10 6.81
C ALA A 101 -1.75 -13.28 7.78
N ARG A 102 -1.00 -13.09 8.86
CA ARG A 102 -0.94 -13.99 10.00
C ARG A 102 -1.02 -13.16 11.27
N ASN A 103 -1.93 -13.50 12.17
CA ASN A 103 -2.03 -12.83 13.46
C ASN A 103 -1.06 -13.43 14.51
N ALA A 104 -1.03 -12.83 15.69
CA ALA A 104 -0.20 -13.27 16.81
C ALA A 104 -0.48 -14.72 17.26
N SER A 105 -1.71 -15.18 17.13
CA SER A 105 -2.12 -16.55 17.47
C SER A 105 -1.77 -17.57 16.37
N GLY A 106 -1.12 -17.13 15.29
CA GLY A 106 -0.71 -18.00 14.18
C GLY A 106 -1.80 -18.30 13.16
N GLN A 107 -3.02 -17.79 13.33
CA GLN A 107 -4.10 -17.91 12.36
C GLN A 107 -3.79 -17.11 11.11
N LYS A 108 -4.22 -17.61 9.96
CA LYS A 108 -3.90 -17.04 8.64
C LYS A 108 -5.15 -16.58 7.94
N ALA A 109 -5.06 -15.44 7.26
CA ALA A 109 -6.08 -14.96 6.34
C ALA A 109 -5.46 -14.50 5.03
N ARG A 110 -6.29 -14.47 3.98
CA ARG A 110 -5.98 -13.87 2.68
C ARG A 110 -6.94 -12.72 2.44
N ILE A 111 -6.42 -11.67 1.84
CA ILE A 111 -7.19 -10.49 1.43
C ILE A 111 -7.02 -10.37 -0.07
N GLU A 112 -8.12 -10.14 -0.77
CA GLU A 112 -8.18 -9.86 -2.20
C GLU A 112 -8.89 -8.53 -2.39
N GLN A 113 -8.30 -7.64 -3.18
CA GLN A 113 -8.83 -6.29 -3.39
C GLN A 113 -8.67 -5.85 -4.85
N PRO A 114 -9.54 -6.29 -5.76
CA PRO A 114 -9.65 -5.64 -7.06
C PRO A 114 -10.12 -4.20 -6.90
N PHE A 115 -9.55 -3.31 -7.70
CA PHE A 115 -9.93 -1.90 -7.73
C PHE A 115 -9.82 -1.31 -9.12
N VAL A 116 -10.59 -0.26 -9.37
CA VAL A 116 -10.53 0.56 -10.56
C VAL A 116 -10.68 2.02 -10.16
N GLY A 117 -10.01 2.91 -10.88
CA GLY A 117 -10.07 4.33 -10.59
C GLY A 117 -9.86 5.20 -11.81
N VAL A 118 -10.34 6.41 -11.70
CA VAL A 118 -10.19 7.46 -12.70
C VAL A 118 -9.72 8.72 -12.01
N LYS A 119 -8.76 9.41 -12.64
CA LYS A 119 -8.31 10.73 -12.26
C LYS A 119 -8.50 11.70 -13.42
N TYR A 120 -8.92 12.92 -13.09
CA TYR A 120 -9.02 14.02 -14.03
C TYR A 120 -8.28 15.25 -13.49
N LEU A 121 -7.32 15.75 -14.25
CA LEU A 121 -6.56 16.93 -13.91
C LEU A 121 -7.36 18.18 -14.35
N LEU A 122 -7.91 18.91 -13.40
CA LEU A 122 -8.54 20.20 -13.62
C LEU A 122 -7.49 21.27 -13.97
N SER A 123 -6.33 21.21 -13.32
CA SER A 123 -5.17 22.05 -13.56
C SER A 123 -3.87 21.33 -13.19
N GLN A 124 -2.71 21.97 -13.36
CA GLN A 124 -1.43 21.41 -12.90
C GLN A 124 -1.37 21.19 -11.38
N ARG A 125 -2.26 21.83 -10.62
CA ARG A 125 -2.29 21.77 -9.16
C ARG A 125 -3.52 21.08 -8.59
N THR A 126 -4.53 20.81 -9.42
CA THR A 126 -5.82 20.28 -8.94
C THR A 126 -6.21 19.03 -9.72
N GLU A 127 -6.44 17.95 -9.03
CA GLU A 127 -6.98 16.72 -9.60
C GLU A 127 -8.25 16.27 -8.85
N LEU A 128 -9.19 15.75 -9.62
CA LEU A 128 -10.34 14.99 -9.09
C LEU A 128 -10.04 13.51 -9.29
N TYR A 129 -10.50 12.68 -8.36
CA TYR A 129 -10.38 11.24 -8.54
C TYR A 129 -11.60 10.51 -8.00
N THR A 130 -11.83 9.33 -8.58
CA THR A 130 -12.74 8.32 -8.04
C THR A 130 -12.06 6.96 -8.05
N ILE A 131 -12.31 6.18 -7.02
CA ILE A 131 -11.81 4.80 -6.88
C ILE A 131 -12.94 3.94 -6.36
N ALA A 132 -13.24 2.87 -7.08
CA ALA A 132 -14.10 1.79 -6.62
C ALA A 132 -13.23 0.56 -6.30
N ALA A 133 -13.51 -0.10 -5.20
CA ALA A 133 -12.84 -1.32 -4.81
C ALA A 133 -13.80 -2.31 -4.15
N HIS A 134 -13.48 -3.58 -4.30
CA HIS A 134 -14.11 -4.68 -3.56
C HIS A 134 -13.03 -5.38 -2.76
N VAL A 135 -13.25 -5.52 -1.46
CA VAL A 135 -12.32 -6.21 -0.55
C VAL A 135 -12.97 -7.48 -0.07
N LYS A 136 -12.27 -8.59 -0.15
CA LYS A 136 -12.69 -9.88 0.40
C LYS A 136 -11.57 -10.42 1.29
N THR A 137 -11.94 -10.93 2.47
CA THR A 137 -11.04 -11.66 3.37
C THR A 137 -11.50 -13.09 3.52
N SER A 138 -10.57 -14.02 3.67
CA SER A 138 -10.89 -15.42 3.94
C SER A 138 -11.27 -15.68 5.40
N ASP A 139 -10.93 -14.76 6.30
CA ASP A 139 -11.26 -14.83 7.71
C ASP A 139 -11.29 -13.42 8.32
N PRO A 140 -12.50 -12.86 8.53
CA PRO A 140 -12.68 -11.51 9.07
C PRO A 140 -12.27 -11.40 10.56
N THR A 141 -12.13 -12.51 11.28
CA THR A 141 -11.65 -12.49 12.66
C THR A 141 -10.15 -12.30 12.77
N VAL A 142 -9.42 -12.69 11.74
CA VAL A 142 -7.96 -12.48 11.63
C VAL A 142 -7.64 -11.11 11.05
N VAL A 143 -8.29 -10.77 9.93
CA VAL A 143 -8.19 -9.46 9.28
C VAL A 143 -9.56 -9.08 8.72
N PRO A 144 -10.20 -8.05 9.27
CA PRO A 144 -11.51 -7.60 8.77
C PRO A 144 -11.39 -7.00 7.37
N ALA A 145 -12.45 -7.13 6.57
CA ALA A 145 -12.54 -6.40 5.32
C ALA A 145 -12.62 -4.88 5.61
N SER A 146 -11.73 -4.11 5.03
CA SER A 146 -11.67 -2.67 5.27
C SER A 146 -11.39 -1.91 3.98
N PHE A 147 -12.01 -0.74 3.84
CA PHE A 147 -11.84 0.17 2.73
C PHE A 147 -11.43 1.55 3.24
N GLY A 148 -10.30 2.06 2.75
CA GLY A 148 -9.80 3.38 3.14
C GLY A 148 -8.43 3.69 2.55
N PRO A 149 -7.92 4.92 2.78
CA PRO A 149 -6.56 5.26 2.41
C PRO A 149 -5.54 4.50 3.26
N SER A 150 -4.33 4.37 2.77
CA SER A 150 -3.22 3.78 3.51
C SER A 150 -3.08 4.40 4.91
N GLY A 151 -3.19 3.58 5.94
CA GLY A 151 -3.08 4.01 7.34
C GLY A 151 -4.39 4.33 8.06
N GLY A 152 -5.55 4.27 7.40
CA GLY A 152 -6.84 4.48 8.05
C GLY A 152 -7.97 3.78 7.30
N ALA A 153 -8.72 2.92 7.97
CA ALA A 153 -9.95 2.38 7.42
C ALA A 153 -11.05 3.43 7.50
N LEU A 154 -11.64 3.83 6.36
CA LEU A 154 -12.85 4.65 6.34
C LEU A 154 -14.07 3.84 6.77
N ALA A 155 -14.04 2.56 6.50
CA ALA A 155 -15.06 1.60 6.90
C ALA A 155 -14.42 0.24 7.15
N VAL A 156 -14.94 -0.48 8.14
CA VAL A 156 -14.54 -1.84 8.49
C VAL A 156 -15.82 -2.67 8.56
N SER A 157 -15.81 -3.85 7.96
CA SER A 157 -16.91 -4.76 7.97
C SER A 157 -16.61 -5.98 8.85
N SER A 158 -17.58 -6.44 9.60
CA SER A 158 -17.53 -7.75 10.27
C SER A 158 -17.80 -8.92 9.32
N SER A 159 -18.28 -8.65 8.10
CA SER A 159 -18.44 -9.67 7.06
C SER A 159 -17.10 -9.93 6.34
N ASP A 160 -17.08 -11.02 5.58
CA ASP A 160 -15.92 -11.44 4.81
C ASP A 160 -15.67 -10.58 3.57
N ALA A 161 -16.60 -9.70 3.20
CA ALA A 161 -16.46 -8.84 2.04
C ALA A 161 -17.07 -7.44 2.23
N MET A 162 -16.54 -6.47 1.50
CA MET A 162 -17.00 -5.09 1.45
C MET A 162 -16.71 -4.48 0.08
N SER A 163 -17.64 -3.67 -0.42
CA SER A 163 -17.41 -2.79 -1.57
C SER A 163 -17.41 -1.34 -1.14
N GLY A 164 -16.57 -0.53 -1.77
CA GLY A 164 -16.46 0.89 -1.48
C GLY A 164 -16.26 1.72 -2.74
N LEU A 165 -16.78 2.95 -2.68
CA LEU A 165 -16.54 4.01 -3.66
C LEU A 165 -15.97 5.23 -2.92
N ARG A 166 -14.87 5.77 -3.42
CA ARG A 166 -14.25 6.98 -2.91
C ARG A 166 -14.19 8.03 -4.01
N LEU A 167 -14.63 9.23 -3.66
CA LEU A 167 -14.49 10.43 -4.46
C LEU A 167 -13.60 11.41 -3.71
N GLY A 168 -12.75 12.13 -4.41
CA GLY A 168 -11.89 13.11 -3.76
C GLY A 168 -11.26 14.10 -4.73
N MET A 169 -10.69 15.14 -4.14
CA MET A 169 -9.93 16.17 -4.80
C MET A 169 -8.58 16.34 -4.09
N VAL A 170 -7.54 16.53 -4.86
CA VAL A 170 -6.21 16.93 -4.37
C VAL A 170 -5.89 18.29 -4.96
N HIS A 171 -5.48 19.23 -4.10
CA HIS A 171 -4.99 20.54 -4.52
C HIS A 171 -3.63 20.81 -3.87
N ASN A 172 -2.65 21.16 -4.69
CA ASN A 172 -1.30 21.52 -4.25
C ASN A 172 -1.16 23.06 -4.31
N PHE A 173 -0.84 23.66 -3.21
CA PHE A 173 -0.63 25.10 -3.06
C PHE A 173 0.75 25.55 -3.55
#